data_a231e7eb77240fcb486b8d8801ae1b4e
#
_entry.id   a231e7eb77240fcb486b8d8801ae1b4e
#
_cell.length_a   1.000
_cell.length_b   1.000
_cell.length_c   1.000
_cell.angle_alpha   90.00
_cell.angle_beta   90.00
_cell.angle_gamma   90.00
#
_symmetry.space_group_name_H-M   'P 1'
#
loop_
_entity.id
_entity.type
_entity.pdbx_description
1 polymer ?
#
loop_
_entity_poly.entity_id
_entity_poly.type
_entity_poly.pdbx_seq_one_letter_code
_entity_poly.pdbx_strand_id
1 'polypeptide(L)'
;MLKPVKHRNIADQVYEQLRDMIYRGEIGPGERLMSERDMSDLFKVGRPTVRTAVQRLIDQGLIESRRGVGIFVLDQERAVEKRPLLQALNGETYTIADIQEIRMALEIKSAELAAKRATDQDIRLIGKGIERMKRERIEHEIRINTDISFHMNIAYASKNVVQIHLMKSFYEVLTYAMSYSYSKVLESLRIDELIDRQHDQILAAIVDHDPPRARQAMETHIGTVLEICLEHGL
;
A
#
# COMPACT_ATOMS: atom_id res chain seq x y z
N MET A 1 0.78 17.95 -41.90
CA MET A 1 1.45 18.33 -40.64
C MET A 1 1.60 17.08 -39.78
N LEU A 2 2.83 16.68 -39.46
CA LEU A 2 3.12 15.60 -38.53
C LEU A 2 2.83 16.09 -37.10
N LYS A 3 2.07 15.29 -36.31
CA LYS A 3 1.82 15.60 -34.88
C LYS A 3 2.91 14.93 -34.03
N PRO A 4 3.42 15.58 -32.97
CA PRO A 4 4.37 14.95 -32.05
C PRO A 4 3.76 13.70 -31.43
N VAL A 5 4.49 12.60 -31.45
CA VAL A 5 4.08 11.35 -30.78
C VAL A 5 4.41 11.51 -29.29
N LYS A 6 3.41 11.50 -28.42
CA LYS A 6 3.61 11.42 -26.98
C LYS A 6 4.02 9.98 -26.63
N HIS A 7 5.31 9.70 -26.63
CA HIS A 7 5.82 8.50 -25.97
C HIS A 7 5.64 8.66 -24.45
N ARG A 8 5.02 7.69 -23.78
CA ARG A 8 5.19 7.55 -22.34
C ARG A 8 6.69 7.42 -22.09
N ASN A 9 7.24 8.29 -21.26
CA ASN A 9 8.65 8.26 -20.93
C ASN A 9 9.00 6.87 -20.35
N ILE A 10 9.99 6.19 -20.91
CA ILE A 10 10.37 4.84 -20.48
C ILE A 10 10.80 4.86 -18.99
N ALA A 11 11.43 5.95 -18.54
CA ALA A 11 11.77 6.12 -17.12
C ALA A 11 10.51 6.19 -16.22
N ASP A 12 9.40 6.76 -16.72
CA ASP A 12 8.11 6.76 -15.98
C ASP A 12 7.56 5.34 -15.85
N GLN A 13 7.70 4.51 -16.86
CA GLN A 13 7.22 3.12 -16.81
C GLN A 13 8.06 2.28 -15.83
N VAL A 14 9.38 2.45 -15.80
CA VAL A 14 10.26 1.78 -14.83
C VAL A 14 9.93 2.25 -13.41
N TYR A 15 9.78 3.56 -13.22
CA TYR A 15 9.41 4.15 -11.94
C TYR A 15 8.07 3.58 -11.42
N GLU A 16 7.02 3.54 -12.27
CA GLU A 16 5.71 3.00 -11.88
C GLU A 16 5.79 1.52 -11.48
N GLN A 17 6.53 0.69 -12.23
CA GLN A 17 6.67 -0.72 -11.91
C GLN A 17 7.39 -0.92 -10.57
N LEU A 18 8.50 -0.23 -10.33
CA LEU A 18 9.22 -0.33 -9.05
C LEU A 18 8.36 0.17 -7.88
N ARG A 19 7.66 1.27 -8.07
CA ARG A 19 6.73 1.81 -7.07
C ARG A 19 5.61 0.83 -6.74
N ASP A 20 5.02 0.21 -7.77
CA ASP A 20 3.96 -0.78 -7.60
C ASP A 20 4.44 -2.01 -6.84
N MET A 21 5.66 -2.48 -7.08
CA MET A 21 6.27 -3.59 -6.33
C MET A 21 6.41 -3.26 -4.84
N ILE A 22 6.83 -2.02 -4.51
CA ILE A 22 6.93 -1.55 -3.13
C ILE A 22 5.56 -1.51 -2.47
N TYR A 23 4.56 -0.88 -3.10
CA TYR A 23 3.20 -0.80 -2.53
C TYR A 23 2.48 -2.15 -2.44
N ARG A 24 2.82 -3.10 -3.31
CA ARG A 24 2.29 -4.48 -3.22
C ARG A 24 3.00 -5.33 -2.15
N GLY A 25 4.06 -4.81 -1.53
CA GLY A 25 4.86 -5.54 -0.57
C GLY A 25 5.72 -6.65 -1.21
N GLU A 26 5.91 -6.61 -2.54
CA GLU A 26 6.82 -7.53 -3.24
C GLU A 26 8.29 -7.25 -2.89
N ILE A 27 8.57 -6.00 -2.50
CA ILE A 27 9.83 -5.57 -1.89
C ILE A 27 9.45 -4.81 -0.62
N GLY A 28 9.78 -5.36 0.53
CA GLY A 28 9.40 -4.82 1.84
C GLY A 28 10.34 -3.73 2.37
N PRO A 29 9.94 -3.02 3.44
CA PRO A 29 10.79 -2.07 4.14
C PRO A 29 12.12 -2.70 4.58
N GLY A 30 13.22 -1.98 4.38
CA GLY A 30 14.55 -2.47 4.69
C GLY A 30 15.14 -3.46 3.68
N GLU A 31 14.33 -3.98 2.76
CA GLU A 31 14.81 -4.90 1.73
C GLU A 31 15.61 -4.14 0.64
N ARG A 32 16.58 -4.86 0.10
CA ARG A 32 17.47 -4.33 -0.93
C ARG A 32 16.86 -4.51 -2.32
N LEU A 33 16.79 -3.42 -3.09
CA LEU A 33 16.49 -3.48 -4.52
C LEU A 33 17.66 -4.10 -5.29
N MET A 34 17.35 -4.64 -6.46
CA MET A 34 18.34 -5.02 -7.46
C MET A 34 19.26 -3.84 -7.79
N SER A 35 20.48 -4.10 -8.22
CA SER A 35 21.38 -3.03 -8.68
C SER A 35 20.83 -2.33 -9.93
N GLU A 36 21.24 -1.05 -10.17
CA GLU A 36 20.85 -0.34 -11.40
C GLU A 36 21.25 -1.13 -12.65
N ARG A 37 22.33 -1.91 -12.59
CA ARG A 37 22.76 -2.78 -13.68
C ARG A 37 21.76 -3.91 -13.93
N ASP A 38 21.42 -4.65 -12.87
CA ASP A 38 20.52 -5.80 -13.00
C ASP A 38 19.11 -5.34 -13.41
N MET A 39 18.66 -4.20 -12.89
CA MET A 39 17.40 -3.56 -13.32
C MET A 39 17.45 -3.15 -14.79
N SER A 40 18.57 -2.59 -15.27
CA SER A 40 18.78 -2.23 -16.67
C SER A 40 18.68 -3.45 -17.60
N ASP A 41 19.30 -4.55 -17.18
CA ASP A 41 19.28 -5.82 -17.93
C ASP A 41 17.87 -6.45 -17.92
N LEU A 42 17.17 -6.41 -16.77
CA LEU A 42 15.80 -6.96 -16.60
C LEU A 42 14.76 -6.18 -17.41
N PHE A 43 14.77 -4.84 -17.30
CA PHE A 43 13.83 -3.96 -18.00
C PHE A 43 14.21 -3.73 -19.47
N LYS A 44 15.37 -4.19 -19.90
CA LYS A 44 15.92 -3.96 -21.27
C LYS A 44 15.95 -2.49 -21.64
N VAL A 45 16.40 -1.64 -20.71
CA VAL A 45 16.52 -0.20 -20.86
C VAL A 45 17.93 0.28 -20.47
N GLY A 46 18.31 1.47 -20.92
CA GLY A 46 19.62 2.04 -20.55
C GLY A 46 19.72 2.36 -19.05
N ARG A 47 20.92 2.21 -18.45
CA ARG A 47 21.18 2.59 -17.05
C ARG A 47 20.76 4.04 -16.70
N PRO A 48 20.93 5.06 -17.58
CA PRO A 48 20.43 6.40 -17.30
C PRO A 48 18.92 6.45 -17.06
N THR A 49 18.13 5.63 -17.78
CA THR A 49 16.67 5.51 -17.62
C THR A 49 16.33 4.93 -16.24
N VAL A 50 17.02 3.85 -15.84
CA VAL A 50 16.84 3.25 -14.51
C VAL A 50 17.23 4.25 -13.43
N ARG A 51 18.35 4.94 -13.57
CA ARG A 51 18.81 5.95 -12.61
C ARG A 51 17.81 7.08 -12.44
N THR A 52 17.18 7.55 -13.52
CA THR A 52 16.11 8.55 -13.46
C THR A 52 14.90 8.04 -12.66
N ALA A 53 14.49 6.80 -12.88
CA ALA A 53 13.38 6.18 -12.13
C ALA A 53 13.73 6.00 -10.64
N VAL A 54 14.91 5.48 -10.35
CA VAL A 54 15.44 5.31 -8.98
C VAL A 54 15.54 6.66 -8.27
N GLN A 55 16.07 7.70 -8.92
CA GLN A 55 16.16 9.03 -8.32
C GLN A 55 14.79 9.57 -7.93
N ARG A 56 13.77 9.38 -8.77
CA ARG A 56 12.39 9.79 -8.45
C ARG A 56 11.83 9.05 -7.23
N LEU A 57 12.13 7.76 -7.08
CA LEU A 57 11.73 7.01 -5.88
C LEU A 57 12.43 7.53 -4.62
N ILE A 58 13.72 7.92 -4.75
CA ILE A 58 14.47 8.57 -3.67
C ILE A 58 13.87 9.93 -3.33
N ASP A 59 13.55 10.74 -4.36
CA ASP A 59 12.93 12.07 -4.17
C ASP A 59 11.57 11.99 -3.50
N GLN A 60 10.84 10.88 -3.69
CA GLN A 60 9.58 10.60 -3.02
C GLN A 60 9.74 9.91 -1.66
N GLY A 61 10.96 9.61 -1.24
CA GLY A 61 11.22 8.96 0.04
C GLY A 61 10.71 7.52 0.13
N LEU A 62 10.58 6.82 -1.01
CA LEU A 62 10.21 5.40 -1.04
C LEU A 62 11.43 4.49 -0.88
N ILE A 63 12.59 4.95 -1.33
CA ILE A 63 13.85 4.23 -1.25
C ILE A 63 15.00 5.17 -0.86
N GLU A 64 16.09 4.60 -0.36
CA GLU A 64 17.34 5.32 -0.13
C GLU A 64 18.52 4.61 -0.80
N SER A 65 19.54 5.40 -1.19
CA SER A 65 20.79 4.87 -1.69
C SER A 65 21.85 4.95 -0.58
N ARG A 66 22.40 3.79 -0.18
CA ARG A 66 23.51 3.68 0.77
C ARG A 66 24.80 3.45 -0.02
N ARG A 67 25.72 4.43 0.02
CA ARG A 67 26.94 4.41 -0.79
C ARG A 67 27.75 3.13 -0.56
N GLY A 68 28.07 2.41 -1.63
CA GLY A 68 28.81 1.15 -1.59
C GLY A 68 28.03 -0.07 -1.09
N VAL A 69 26.80 0.10 -0.60
CA VAL A 69 25.98 -0.96 -0.04
C VAL A 69 24.83 -1.34 -0.96
N GLY A 70 24.09 -0.36 -1.48
CA GLY A 70 22.99 -0.60 -2.40
C GLY A 70 21.83 0.37 -2.24
N ILE A 71 20.70 0.01 -2.83
CA ILE A 71 19.44 0.73 -2.78
C ILE A 71 18.46 -0.08 -1.92
N PHE A 72 17.79 0.58 -0.97
CA PHE A 72 16.91 -0.08 0.01
C PHE A 72 15.55 0.62 0.05
N VAL A 73 14.49 -0.16 0.27
CA VAL A 73 13.17 0.41 0.55
C VAL A 73 13.23 1.09 1.92
N LEU A 74 12.79 2.34 1.97
CA LEU A 74 12.72 3.08 3.23
C LEU A 74 11.58 2.55 4.07
N ASP A 75 11.80 2.53 5.37
CA ASP A 75 10.72 2.47 6.33
C ASP A 75 9.87 3.74 6.18
N GLN A 76 8.57 3.56 6.05
CA GLN A 76 7.67 4.65 5.64
C GLN A 76 7.60 5.78 6.67
N GLU A 77 7.95 5.51 7.94
CA GLU A 77 8.06 6.54 8.99
C GLU A 77 9.07 7.66 8.67
N ARG A 78 10.10 7.37 7.89
CA ARG A 78 11.18 8.32 7.55
C ARG A 78 10.90 9.19 6.32
N ALA A 79 9.79 8.96 5.62
CA ALA A 79 9.53 9.56 4.31
C ALA A 79 8.66 10.84 4.34
N VAL A 80 8.33 11.36 5.52
CA VAL A 80 7.29 12.41 5.77
C VAL A 80 7.55 13.72 5.02
N GLU A 81 8.81 14.16 4.92
CA GLU A 81 9.14 15.52 4.44
C GLU A 81 8.85 15.76 2.95
N LYS A 82 8.57 14.72 2.16
CA LYS A 82 8.49 14.81 0.69
C LYS A 82 7.11 14.49 0.10
N ARG A 83 6.08 14.34 0.93
CA ARG A 83 4.75 13.87 0.49
C ARG A 83 3.74 15.00 0.46
N PRO A 84 3.18 15.36 -0.72
CA PRO A 84 2.32 16.54 -0.88
C PRO A 84 1.10 16.56 0.04
N LEU A 85 0.42 15.42 0.23
CA LEU A 85 -0.77 15.35 1.07
C LEU A 85 -0.40 15.49 2.56
N LEU A 86 0.69 14.87 3.01
CA LEU A 86 1.19 15.06 4.37
C LEU A 86 1.64 16.51 4.63
N GLN A 87 2.27 17.15 3.63
CA GLN A 87 2.63 18.57 3.73
C GLN A 87 1.40 19.46 3.85
N ALA A 88 0.32 19.15 3.08
CA ALA A 88 -0.94 19.89 3.16
C ALA A 88 -1.64 19.74 4.52
N LEU A 89 -1.48 18.57 5.17
CA LEU A 89 -2.02 18.30 6.51
C LEU A 89 -1.09 18.76 7.64
N ASN A 90 0.11 19.22 7.33
CA ASN A 90 1.06 19.68 8.34
C ASN A 90 0.54 20.95 9.02
N GLY A 91 0.37 20.88 10.34
CA GLY A 91 -0.22 21.96 11.12
C GLY A 91 -1.74 21.94 11.25
N GLU A 92 -2.44 21.07 10.52
CA GLU A 92 -3.86 20.82 10.68
C GLU A 92 -4.12 19.84 11.85
N THR A 93 -5.25 20.01 12.50
CA THR A 93 -5.68 19.06 13.54
C THR A 93 -6.62 18.05 12.91
N TYR A 94 -6.20 16.79 12.86
CA TYR A 94 -7.04 15.67 12.39
C TYR A 94 -6.88 14.47 13.34
N THR A 95 -7.90 13.63 13.39
CA THR A 95 -7.94 12.41 14.21
C THR A 95 -7.70 11.18 13.34
N ILE A 96 -7.39 10.06 13.97
CA ILE A 96 -7.36 8.78 13.26
C ILE A 96 -8.76 8.42 12.76
N ALA A 97 -9.82 8.82 13.47
CA ALA A 97 -11.20 8.65 13.01
C ALA A 97 -11.46 9.34 11.66
N ASP A 98 -11.00 10.58 11.47
CA ASP A 98 -11.11 11.28 10.16
C ASP A 98 -10.45 10.48 9.03
N ILE A 99 -9.31 9.84 9.33
CA ILE A 99 -8.59 8.98 8.38
C ILE A 99 -9.40 7.73 8.07
N GLN A 100 -10.02 7.08 9.08
CA GLN A 100 -10.83 5.89 8.89
C GLN A 100 -12.10 6.16 8.06
N GLU A 101 -12.71 7.32 8.20
CA GLU A 101 -13.85 7.73 7.35
C GLU A 101 -13.47 7.78 5.87
N ILE A 102 -12.30 8.30 5.53
CA ILE A 102 -11.79 8.30 4.15
C ILE A 102 -11.43 6.88 3.69
N ARG A 103 -10.87 6.03 4.57
CA ARG A 103 -10.68 4.60 4.29
C ARG A 103 -11.99 3.94 3.88
N MET A 104 -13.05 4.11 4.63
CA MET A 104 -14.37 3.57 4.30
C MET A 104 -14.79 3.95 2.88
N ALA A 105 -14.70 5.23 2.53
CA ALA A 105 -15.10 5.72 1.21
C ALA A 105 -14.30 5.08 0.07
N LEU A 106 -13.00 4.91 0.24
CA LEU A 106 -12.10 4.42 -0.80
C LEU A 106 -12.04 2.88 -0.85
N GLU A 107 -11.94 2.21 0.29
CA GLU A 107 -11.66 0.79 0.34
C GLU A 107 -12.88 -0.08 0.11
N ILE A 108 -14.05 0.32 0.60
CA ILE A 108 -15.32 -0.37 0.30
C ILE A 108 -15.53 -0.44 -1.22
N LYS A 109 -15.27 0.68 -1.92
CA LYS A 109 -15.38 0.71 -3.38
C LYS A 109 -14.30 -0.11 -4.06
N SER A 110 -13.09 -0.13 -3.51
CA SER A 110 -12.00 -0.98 -4.02
C SER A 110 -12.34 -2.46 -3.93
N ALA A 111 -12.89 -2.93 -2.80
CA ALA A 111 -13.30 -4.32 -2.61
C ALA A 111 -14.43 -4.74 -3.54
N GLU A 112 -15.48 -3.90 -3.68
CA GLU A 112 -16.57 -4.14 -4.64
C GLU A 112 -16.05 -4.28 -6.08
N LEU A 113 -15.14 -3.42 -6.50
CA LEU A 113 -14.57 -3.46 -7.84
C LEU A 113 -13.60 -4.63 -8.01
N ALA A 114 -12.82 -4.96 -6.98
CA ALA A 114 -11.93 -6.11 -6.99
C ALA A 114 -12.71 -7.42 -7.18
N ALA A 115 -13.80 -7.62 -6.48
CA ALA A 115 -14.67 -8.79 -6.69
C ALA A 115 -15.18 -8.93 -8.13
N LYS A 116 -15.38 -7.79 -8.84
CA LYS A 116 -15.78 -7.79 -10.27
C LYS A 116 -14.66 -8.06 -11.24
N ARG A 117 -13.40 -7.74 -10.90
CA ARG A 117 -12.32 -7.54 -11.88
C ARG A 117 -11.02 -8.24 -11.56
N ALA A 118 -10.88 -8.80 -10.36
CA ALA A 118 -9.67 -9.48 -9.94
C ALA A 118 -9.35 -10.66 -10.87
N THR A 119 -8.08 -10.77 -11.23
CA THR A 119 -7.53 -11.94 -11.90
C THR A 119 -7.05 -12.95 -10.86
N ASP A 120 -6.82 -14.20 -11.25
CA ASP A 120 -6.23 -15.22 -10.38
C ASP A 120 -4.89 -14.77 -9.79
N GLN A 121 -4.13 -13.94 -10.51
CA GLN A 121 -2.88 -13.39 -10.00
C GLN A 121 -3.13 -12.37 -8.88
N ASP A 122 -4.12 -11.50 -9.03
CA ASP A 122 -4.48 -10.54 -7.99
C ASP A 122 -4.95 -11.26 -6.73
N ILE A 123 -5.81 -12.27 -6.87
CA ILE A 123 -6.31 -13.11 -5.76
C ILE A 123 -5.14 -13.77 -5.02
N ARG A 124 -4.19 -14.34 -5.75
CA ARG A 124 -2.97 -14.93 -5.13
C ARG A 124 -2.14 -13.89 -4.36
N LEU A 125 -2.01 -12.66 -4.87
CA LEU A 125 -1.26 -11.62 -4.17
C LEU A 125 -1.97 -11.14 -2.90
N ILE A 126 -3.29 -11.01 -2.93
CA ILE A 126 -4.10 -10.68 -1.74
C ILE A 126 -3.94 -11.79 -0.68
N GLY A 127 -4.06 -13.06 -1.09
CA GLY A 127 -3.91 -14.22 -0.19
C GLY A 127 -2.53 -14.29 0.47
N LYS A 128 -1.45 -14.05 -0.30
CA LYS A 128 -0.07 -13.99 0.25
C LYS A 128 0.08 -12.89 1.30
N GLY A 129 -0.61 -11.74 1.15
CA GLY A 129 -0.64 -10.69 2.15
C GLY A 129 -1.20 -11.18 3.48
N ILE A 130 -2.33 -11.91 3.45
CA ILE A 130 -2.95 -12.49 4.66
C ILE A 130 -2.01 -13.53 5.31
N GLU A 131 -1.43 -14.44 4.52
CA GLU A 131 -0.49 -15.45 5.04
C GLU A 131 0.72 -14.79 5.72
N ARG A 132 1.22 -13.70 5.15
CA ARG A 132 2.33 -12.95 5.73
C ARG A 132 1.91 -12.27 7.04
N MET A 133 0.75 -11.61 7.11
CA MET A 133 0.23 -11.01 8.35
C MET A 133 0.08 -12.04 9.49
N LYS A 134 -0.48 -13.22 9.17
CA LYS A 134 -0.63 -14.29 10.17
C LYS A 134 0.72 -14.80 10.69
N ARG A 135 1.74 -14.87 9.85
CA ARG A 135 3.10 -15.25 10.24
C ARG A 135 3.75 -14.16 11.10
N GLU A 136 3.72 -12.90 10.69
CA GLU A 136 4.26 -11.77 11.44
C GLU A 136 3.62 -11.64 12.83
N ARG A 137 2.32 -11.95 12.95
CA ARG A 137 1.66 -12.03 14.26
C ARG A 137 2.28 -13.08 15.18
N ILE A 138 2.60 -14.25 14.66
CA ILE A 138 3.23 -15.32 15.45
C ILE A 138 4.64 -14.90 15.91
N GLU A 139 5.34 -14.15 15.08
CA GLU A 139 6.69 -13.65 15.31
C GLU A 139 6.71 -12.35 16.13
N HIS A 140 5.54 -11.81 16.54
CA HIS A 140 5.38 -10.55 17.24
C HIS A 140 5.99 -9.33 16.50
N GLU A 141 6.01 -9.38 15.18
CA GLU A 141 6.48 -8.28 14.34
C GLU A 141 5.37 -7.24 14.09
N ILE A 142 5.80 -6.02 13.71
CA ILE A 142 4.88 -4.92 13.38
C ILE A 142 4.22 -5.19 12.03
N ARG A 143 2.90 -5.31 12.01
CA ARG A 143 2.09 -5.74 10.86
C ARG A 143 1.61 -4.60 9.94
N ILE A 144 1.85 -3.33 10.29
CA ILE A 144 1.28 -2.18 9.55
C ILE A 144 1.60 -2.23 8.06
N ASN A 145 2.83 -2.50 7.69
CA ASN A 145 3.24 -2.52 6.28
C ASN A 145 2.58 -3.66 5.49
N THR A 146 2.36 -4.81 6.14
CA THR A 146 1.72 -5.97 5.50
C THR A 146 0.21 -5.76 5.38
N ASP A 147 -0.41 -5.13 6.37
CA ASP A 147 -1.81 -4.69 6.32
C ASP A 147 -2.04 -3.71 5.17
N ILE A 148 -1.20 -2.69 5.06
CA ILE A 148 -1.23 -1.75 3.93
C ILE A 148 -1.08 -2.47 2.59
N SER A 149 -0.16 -3.42 2.49
CA SER A 149 0.05 -4.18 1.26
C SER A 149 -1.18 -5.01 0.87
N PHE A 150 -1.88 -5.60 1.85
CA PHE A 150 -3.13 -6.32 1.62
C PHE A 150 -4.20 -5.40 1.01
N HIS A 151 -4.48 -4.27 1.63
CA HIS A 151 -5.46 -3.29 1.15
C HIS A 151 -5.06 -2.70 -0.21
N MET A 152 -3.79 -2.41 -0.41
CA MET A 152 -3.29 -1.95 -1.70
C MET A 152 -3.45 -3.00 -2.80
N ASN A 153 -3.24 -4.30 -2.52
CA ASN A 153 -3.49 -5.36 -3.49
C ASN A 153 -4.97 -5.43 -3.90
N ILE A 154 -5.91 -5.19 -2.97
CA ILE A 154 -7.34 -5.04 -3.30
C ILE A 154 -7.57 -3.83 -4.21
N ALA A 155 -6.94 -2.69 -3.92
CA ALA A 155 -7.03 -1.51 -4.78
C ALA A 155 -6.50 -1.78 -6.20
N TYR A 156 -5.37 -2.48 -6.35
CA TYR A 156 -4.85 -2.91 -7.65
C TYR A 156 -5.80 -3.88 -8.37
N ALA A 157 -6.42 -4.81 -7.63
CA ALA A 157 -7.41 -5.75 -8.17
C ALA A 157 -8.68 -5.05 -8.67
N SER A 158 -8.99 -3.84 -8.19
CA SER A 158 -10.10 -3.02 -8.69
C SER A 158 -9.94 -2.63 -10.16
N LYS A 159 -8.72 -2.66 -10.72
CA LYS A 159 -8.35 -2.22 -12.09
C LYS A 159 -8.79 -0.78 -12.41
N ASN A 160 -9.11 0.02 -11.40
CA ASN A 160 -9.42 1.44 -11.56
C ASN A 160 -8.17 2.28 -11.28
N VAL A 161 -7.55 2.80 -12.34
CA VAL A 161 -6.28 3.54 -12.24
C VAL A 161 -6.41 4.76 -11.32
N VAL A 162 -7.54 5.50 -11.38
CA VAL A 162 -7.77 6.65 -10.51
C VAL A 162 -7.87 6.22 -9.04
N GLN A 163 -8.63 5.16 -8.77
CA GLN A 163 -8.76 4.57 -7.43
C GLN A 163 -7.40 4.15 -6.86
N ILE A 164 -6.59 3.47 -7.67
CA ILE A 164 -5.24 3.03 -7.27
C ILE A 164 -4.36 4.23 -6.88
N HIS A 165 -4.36 5.30 -7.67
CA HIS A 165 -3.57 6.49 -7.35
C HIS A 165 -4.06 7.24 -6.11
N LEU A 166 -5.37 7.34 -5.92
CA LEU A 166 -5.94 7.91 -4.70
C LEU A 166 -5.54 7.09 -3.46
N MET A 167 -5.65 5.76 -3.55
CA MET A 167 -5.24 4.86 -2.46
C MET A 167 -3.76 4.99 -2.13
N LYS A 168 -2.87 5.06 -3.13
CA LYS A 168 -1.44 5.27 -2.89
C LYS A 168 -1.18 6.54 -2.09
N SER A 169 -1.73 7.67 -2.53
CA SER A 169 -1.55 8.96 -1.85
C SER A 169 -2.17 8.95 -0.44
N PHE A 170 -3.30 8.29 -0.27
CA PHE A 170 -3.97 8.16 1.01
C PHE A 170 -3.16 7.29 1.99
N TYR A 171 -2.64 6.15 1.54
CA TYR A 171 -1.84 5.27 2.41
C TYR A 171 -0.54 5.89 2.87
N GLU A 172 -0.01 6.87 2.15
CA GLU A 172 1.11 7.68 2.63
C GLU A 172 0.76 8.45 3.92
N VAL A 173 -0.47 8.98 4.00
CA VAL A 173 -0.98 9.66 5.19
C VAL A 173 -1.28 8.66 6.31
N LEU A 174 -1.99 7.58 5.97
CA LEU A 174 -2.37 6.56 6.92
C LEU A 174 -1.15 5.96 7.64
N THR A 175 -0.11 5.60 6.89
CA THR A 175 1.12 5.04 7.46
C THR A 175 1.76 5.99 8.47
N TYR A 176 1.80 7.28 8.15
CA TYR A 176 2.33 8.29 9.05
C TYR A 176 1.50 8.42 10.33
N ALA A 177 0.17 8.47 10.19
CA ALA A 177 -0.72 8.64 11.33
C ALA A 177 -0.76 7.40 12.24
N MET A 178 -0.64 6.18 11.65
CA MET A 178 -0.73 4.92 12.40
C MET A 178 0.57 4.51 13.10
N SER A 179 1.72 5.01 12.67
CA SER A 179 3.03 4.46 13.06
C SER A 179 3.37 4.58 14.54
N TYR A 180 2.76 5.48 15.31
CA TYR A 180 3.15 5.69 16.70
C TYR A 180 2.10 5.28 17.75
N SER A 181 0.84 5.65 17.57
CA SER A 181 -0.18 5.44 18.61
C SER A 181 -1.03 4.20 18.40
N TYR A 182 -1.32 3.91 17.15
CA TYR A 182 -2.28 2.90 16.74
C TYR A 182 -1.78 1.46 16.95
N SER A 183 -0.52 1.18 16.63
CA SER A 183 0.04 -0.17 16.82
C SER A 183 -0.01 -0.63 18.26
N LYS A 184 0.32 0.25 19.21
CA LYS A 184 0.31 -0.07 20.64
C LYS A 184 -1.09 -0.36 21.19
N VAL A 185 -2.10 0.36 20.69
CA VAL A 185 -3.49 0.14 21.12
C VAL A 185 -4.01 -1.18 20.57
N LEU A 186 -3.80 -1.47 19.29
CA LEU A 186 -4.21 -2.73 18.68
C LEU A 186 -3.56 -3.95 19.35
N GLU A 187 -2.25 -3.88 19.63
CA GLU A 187 -1.54 -4.92 20.37
C GLU A 187 -2.14 -5.17 21.77
N SER A 188 -2.51 -4.09 22.48
CA SER A 188 -3.08 -4.19 23.83
C SER A 188 -4.47 -4.84 23.86
N LEU A 189 -5.24 -4.71 22.79
CA LEU A 189 -6.64 -5.15 22.72
C LEU A 189 -6.82 -6.61 22.29
N ARG A 190 -5.76 -7.28 21.84
CA ARG A 190 -5.80 -8.67 21.33
C ARG A 190 -6.87 -8.90 20.25
N ILE A 191 -7.11 -7.92 19.40
CA ILE A 191 -8.11 -7.99 18.32
C ILE A 191 -7.61 -8.65 17.05
N ASP A 192 -6.35 -9.05 17.02
CA ASP A 192 -5.69 -9.60 15.83
C ASP A 192 -6.46 -10.75 15.18
N GLU A 193 -7.03 -11.67 15.98
CA GLU A 193 -7.83 -12.77 15.44
C GLU A 193 -9.14 -12.32 14.80
N LEU A 194 -9.73 -11.24 15.30
CA LEU A 194 -10.93 -10.65 14.71
C LEU A 194 -10.58 -10.02 13.35
N ILE A 195 -9.52 -9.22 13.30
CA ILE A 195 -9.04 -8.57 12.09
C ILE A 195 -8.62 -9.62 11.05
N ASP A 196 -7.89 -10.67 11.45
CA ASP A 196 -7.50 -11.76 10.54
C ASP A 196 -8.74 -12.45 9.93
N ARG A 197 -9.77 -12.75 10.73
CA ARG A 197 -11.02 -13.32 10.21
C ARG A 197 -11.73 -12.39 9.23
N GLN A 198 -11.73 -11.10 9.48
CA GLN A 198 -12.32 -10.10 8.56
C GLN A 198 -11.57 -10.03 7.25
N HIS A 199 -10.23 -10.07 7.27
CA HIS A 199 -9.42 -10.14 6.04
C HIS A 199 -9.72 -11.42 5.23
N ASP A 200 -9.83 -12.58 5.91
CA ASP A 200 -10.24 -13.84 5.25
C ASP A 200 -11.64 -13.73 4.60
N GLN A 201 -12.58 -13.04 5.24
CA GLN A 201 -13.93 -12.82 4.69
C GLN A 201 -13.91 -11.92 3.45
N ILE A 202 -13.09 -10.87 3.45
CA ILE A 202 -12.91 -10.00 2.30
C ILE A 202 -12.33 -10.80 1.13
N LEU A 203 -11.26 -11.57 1.37
CA LEU A 203 -10.65 -12.41 0.33
C LEU A 203 -11.64 -13.42 -0.22
N ALA A 204 -12.39 -14.11 0.65
CA ALA A 204 -13.39 -15.09 0.23
C ALA A 204 -14.44 -14.47 -0.69
N ALA A 205 -14.94 -13.27 -0.37
CA ALA A 205 -15.91 -12.58 -1.22
C ALA A 205 -15.32 -12.17 -2.59
N ILE A 206 -14.02 -11.82 -2.64
CA ILE A 206 -13.33 -11.50 -3.90
C ILE A 206 -13.10 -12.78 -4.72
N VAL A 207 -12.72 -13.90 -4.10
CA VAL A 207 -12.56 -15.22 -4.75
C VAL A 207 -13.88 -15.70 -5.35
N ASP A 208 -14.98 -15.53 -4.62
CA ASP A 208 -16.32 -15.91 -5.06
C ASP A 208 -16.91 -14.96 -6.12
N HIS A 209 -16.18 -13.90 -6.48
CA HIS A 209 -16.64 -12.84 -7.37
C HIS A 209 -18.01 -12.27 -6.95
N ASP A 210 -18.21 -12.04 -5.64
CA ASP A 210 -19.41 -11.49 -5.03
C ASP A 210 -19.20 -10.03 -4.58
N PRO A 211 -19.54 -9.04 -5.42
CA PRO A 211 -19.31 -7.62 -5.11
C PRO A 211 -20.11 -7.09 -3.91
N PRO A 212 -21.39 -7.45 -3.72
CA PRO A 212 -22.15 -7.06 -2.52
C PRO A 212 -21.51 -7.58 -1.24
N ARG A 213 -21.10 -8.84 -1.21
CA ARG A 213 -20.44 -9.46 -0.06
C ARG A 213 -19.05 -8.85 0.20
N ALA A 214 -18.27 -8.57 -0.84
CA ALA A 214 -16.96 -7.92 -0.70
C ALA A 214 -17.09 -6.49 -0.14
N ARG A 215 -18.11 -5.75 -0.61
CA ARG A 215 -18.47 -4.44 -0.07
C ARG A 215 -18.78 -4.54 1.42
N GLN A 216 -19.69 -5.43 1.81
CA GLN A 216 -20.13 -5.58 3.20
C GLN A 216 -18.99 -6.04 4.12
N ALA A 217 -18.14 -6.98 3.66
CA ALA A 217 -17.01 -7.46 4.43
C ALA A 217 -15.98 -6.34 4.69
N MET A 218 -15.68 -5.51 3.69
CA MET A 218 -14.78 -4.37 3.86
C MET A 218 -15.39 -3.29 4.77
N GLU A 219 -16.67 -2.99 4.62
CA GLU A 219 -17.39 -2.05 5.48
C GLU A 219 -17.36 -2.49 6.96
N THR A 220 -17.59 -3.77 7.23
CA THR A 220 -17.49 -4.35 8.56
C THR A 220 -16.07 -4.23 9.12
N HIS A 221 -15.06 -4.54 8.29
CA HIS A 221 -13.67 -4.49 8.70
C HIS A 221 -13.24 -3.06 9.09
N ILE A 222 -13.42 -2.09 8.19
CA ILE A 222 -13.02 -0.69 8.48
C ILE A 222 -13.88 -0.08 9.58
N GLY A 223 -15.17 -0.42 9.64
CA GLY A 223 -16.07 0.01 10.72
C GLY A 223 -15.60 -0.47 12.09
N THR A 224 -15.18 -1.74 12.22
CA THR A 224 -14.58 -2.27 13.46
C THR A 224 -13.37 -1.45 13.89
N VAL A 225 -12.48 -1.13 12.94
CA VAL A 225 -11.27 -0.33 13.23
C VAL A 225 -11.65 1.08 13.67
N LEU A 226 -12.64 1.72 13.01
CA LEU A 226 -13.13 3.06 13.38
C LEU A 226 -13.75 3.05 14.80
N GLU A 227 -14.61 2.09 15.12
CA GLU A 227 -15.19 1.96 16.46
C GLU A 227 -14.11 1.87 17.54
N ILE A 228 -13.10 1.04 17.33
CA ILE A 228 -11.96 0.90 18.25
C ILE A 228 -11.21 2.23 18.40
N CYS A 229 -10.97 2.96 17.32
CA CYS A 229 -10.32 4.26 17.39
C CYS A 229 -11.13 5.27 18.22
N LEU A 230 -12.44 5.33 18.03
CA LEU A 230 -13.35 6.22 18.76
C LEU A 230 -13.41 5.87 20.25
N GLU A 231 -13.48 4.59 20.60
CA GLU A 231 -13.52 4.11 21.98
C GLU A 231 -12.23 4.45 22.77
N HIS A 232 -11.10 4.52 22.08
CA HIS A 232 -9.80 4.78 22.70
C HIS A 232 -9.29 6.22 22.50
N GLY A 233 -10.12 7.11 21.91
CA GLY A 233 -9.80 8.53 21.74
C GLY A 233 -8.61 8.78 20.78
N LEU A 234 -8.49 7.97 19.72
CA LEU A 234 -7.40 8.01 18.72
C LEU A 234 -7.75 8.86 17.51
#